data_990fe4c7094f1bf58b0e18a097b6ff90
#
_entry.id   990fe4c7094f1bf58b0e18a097b6ff90
#
_cell.length_a   1.000
_cell.length_b   1.000
_cell.length_c   1.000
_cell.angle_alpha   90.00
_cell.angle_beta   90.00
_cell.angle_gamma   90.00
#
_symmetry.space_group_name_H-M   'P 1'
#
loop_
_entity.id
_entity.type
_entity.pdbx_description
1 polymer ?
#
loop_
_entity_poly.entity_id
_entity_poly.type
_entity_poly.pdbx_seq_one_letter_code
_entity_poly.pdbx_strand_id
1 'polypeptide(L)'
;VDELAALAESPEALAKAYQTNPQLNAERARQRATDENVPQALSGYRPQIIAGLSAGLQSVRNLLPDNTIQSANLKPWTVGVTVTQTLFNGFKTANSVRAAELQVQAGREALRNVGQGVLLDAVTVYTNVLANQSLVEAQRANVAFLQETLGITQKRLNAGDVTPTDAAQAEARLSR
;
A
#
# COMPACT_ATOMS: atom_id res chain seq x y z
N VAL A 1 -8.69 9.59 27.09
CA VAL A 1 -9.30 8.30 26.68
C VAL A 1 -10.67 8.54 26.06
N ASP A 2 -11.46 9.48 26.61
CA ASP A 2 -12.81 9.81 26.10
C ASP A 2 -12.79 10.46 24.71
N GLU A 3 -11.76 11.20 24.38
CA GLU A 3 -11.62 11.91 23.10
C GLU A 3 -11.35 10.94 21.92
N LEU A 4 -10.61 9.84 22.18
CA LEU A 4 -10.39 8.78 21.20
C LEU A 4 -11.62 7.90 20.98
N ALA A 5 -12.42 7.68 22.02
CA ALA A 5 -13.68 6.95 21.91
C ALA A 5 -14.73 7.77 21.13
N ALA A 6 -14.84 9.08 21.40
CA ALA A 6 -15.73 9.99 20.68
C ALA A 6 -15.34 10.15 19.19
N LEU A 7 -14.05 10.10 18.86
CA LEU A 7 -13.57 10.10 17.48
C LEU A 7 -13.92 8.81 16.72
N ALA A 8 -14.05 7.68 17.42
CA ALA A 8 -14.39 6.41 16.81
C ALA A 8 -15.92 6.22 16.62
N GLU A 9 -16.75 6.91 17.39
CA GLU A 9 -18.21 6.90 17.24
C GLU A 9 -18.71 7.76 16.07
N SER A 10 -17.84 8.63 15.51
CA SER A 10 -18.26 9.51 14.43
C SER A 10 -17.95 8.89 13.05
N PRO A 11 -18.88 9.00 12.08
CA PRO A 11 -18.57 8.66 10.68
C PRO A 11 -17.38 9.45 10.13
N GLU A 12 -16.99 10.55 10.78
CA GLU A 12 -15.84 11.36 10.47
C GLU A 12 -14.50 10.63 10.72
N ALA A 13 -14.39 9.80 11.77
CA ALA A 13 -13.19 9.02 12.05
C ALA A 13 -12.94 7.95 10.98
N LEU A 14 -14.00 7.24 10.57
CA LEU A 14 -13.91 6.27 9.46
C LEU A 14 -13.59 6.96 8.14
N ALA A 15 -14.19 8.11 7.86
CA ALA A 15 -13.89 8.92 6.67
C ALA A 15 -12.44 9.41 6.69
N LYS A 16 -11.94 9.88 7.83
CA LYS A 16 -10.55 10.31 7.99
C LYS A 16 -9.58 9.15 7.81
N ALA A 17 -9.84 7.99 8.42
CA ALA A 17 -9.05 6.78 8.25
C ALA A 17 -8.98 6.36 6.78
N TYR A 18 -10.11 6.37 6.06
CA TYR A 18 -10.18 6.06 4.64
C TYR A 18 -9.42 7.06 3.75
N GLN A 19 -9.42 8.35 4.12
CA GLN A 19 -8.73 9.39 3.36
C GLN A 19 -7.21 9.40 3.61
N THR A 20 -6.78 9.15 4.85
CA THR A 20 -5.39 9.28 5.26
C THR A 20 -4.61 7.97 5.27
N ASN A 21 -5.25 6.83 5.04
CA ASN A 21 -4.59 5.53 5.05
C ASN A 21 -3.48 5.44 4.00
N PRO A 22 -2.20 5.18 4.40
CA PRO A 22 -1.08 5.15 3.46
C PRO A 22 -1.18 4.03 2.43
N GLN A 23 -1.72 2.86 2.83
CA GLN A 23 -1.89 1.71 1.95
C GLN A 23 -2.90 2.01 0.84
N LEU A 24 -4.03 2.62 1.19
CA LEU A 24 -5.05 3.01 0.22
C LEU A 24 -4.54 4.11 -0.72
N ASN A 25 -3.76 5.06 -0.20
CA ASN A 25 -3.16 6.12 -1.01
C ASN A 25 -2.09 5.57 -1.97
N ALA A 26 -1.30 4.57 -1.54
CA ALA A 26 -0.36 3.88 -2.41
C ALA A 26 -1.08 3.12 -3.55
N GLU A 27 -2.20 2.44 -3.24
CA GLU A 27 -2.97 1.72 -4.25
C GLU A 27 -3.67 2.67 -5.23
N ARG A 28 -4.17 3.83 -4.76
CA ARG A 28 -4.67 4.90 -5.63
C ARG A 28 -3.59 5.42 -6.58
N ALA A 29 -2.34 5.56 -6.10
CA ALA A 29 -1.22 5.98 -6.95
C ALA A 29 -0.88 4.90 -7.99
N ARG A 30 -0.90 3.61 -7.60
CA ARG A 30 -0.71 2.48 -8.50
C ARG A 30 -1.80 2.41 -9.57
N GLN A 31 -3.06 2.64 -9.18
CA GLN A 31 -4.17 2.69 -10.13
C GLN A 31 -3.98 3.80 -11.16
N ARG A 32 -3.57 5.02 -10.76
CA ARG A 32 -3.27 6.11 -11.70
C ARG A 32 -2.16 5.71 -12.68
N ALA A 33 -1.12 5.04 -12.20
CA ALA A 33 -0.06 4.53 -13.10
C ALA A 33 -0.59 3.48 -14.09
N THR A 34 -1.55 2.64 -13.68
CA THR A 34 -2.22 1.68 -14.56
C THR A 34 -3.12 2.37 -15.59
N ASP A 35 -3.80 3.46 -15.20
CA ASP A 35 -4.65 4.24 -16.12
C ASP A 35 -3.83 4.81 -17.29
N GLU A 36 -2.54 5.14 -17.09
CA GLU A 36 -1.63 5.63 -18.14
C GLU A 36 -1.22 4.57 -19.17
N ASN A 37 -1.48 3.28 -18.91
CA ASN A 37 -1.25 2.23 -19.90
C ASN A 37 -2.18 2.35 -21.11
N VAL A 38 -3.36 2.95 -20.96
CA VAL A 38 -4.31 3.16 -22.08
C VAL A 38 -3.79 4.20 -23.07
N PRO A 39 -3.38 5.42 -22.66
CA PRO A 39 -2.72 6.37 -23.56
C PRO A 39 -1.45 5.80 -24.20
N GLN A 40 -0.68 5.00 -23.45
CA GLN A 40 0.52 4.33 -23.97
C GLN A 40 0.17 3.32 -25.07
N ALA A 41 -0.87 2.49 -24.88
CA ALA A 41 -1.34 1.57 -25.91
C ALA A 41 -1.90 2.32 -27.14
N LEU A 42 -2.61 3.43 -26.93
CA LEU A 42 -3.13 4.30 -28.00
C LEU A 42 -2.01 4.96 -28.82
N SER A 43 -0.81 5.13 -28.25
CA SER A 43 0.36 5.67 -28.97
C SER A 43 0.75 4.82 -30.18
N GLY A 44 0.40 3.53 -30.19
CA GLY A 44 0.60 2.63 -31.32
C GLY A 44 -0.15 3.03 -32.59
N TYR A 45 -1.14 3.93 -32.50
CA TYR A 45 -1.85 4.53 -33.65
C TYR A 45 -1.20 5.83 -34.12
N ARG A 46 -0.24 6.38 -33.38
CA ARG A 46 0.40 7.66 -33.70
C ARG A 46 1.66 7.44 -34.52
N PRO A 47 2.06 8.42 -35.37
CA PRO A 47 3.36 8.38 -36.04
C PRO A 47 4.49 8.47 -35.02
N GLN A 48 5.51 7.65 -35.24
CA GLN A 48 6.75 7.70 -34.47
C GLN A 48 7.77 8.55 -35.23
N ILE A 49 8.32 9.56 -34.57
CA ILE A 49 9.31 10.47 -35.13
C ILE A 49 10.63 10.24 -34.39
N ILE A 50 11.65 9.83 -35.12
CA ILE A 50 12.99 9.58 -34.59
C ILE A 50 13.97 10.53 -35.29
N ALA A 51 14.68 11.34 -34.51
CA ALA A 51 15.81 12.14 -34.99
C ALA A 51 17.12 11.42 -34.61
N GLY A 52 18.00 11.27 -35.57
CA GLY A 52 19.29 10.60 -35.40
C GLY A 52 20.43 11.48 -35.86
N LEU A 53 21.52 11.49 -35.10
CA LEU A 53 22.81 12.07 -35.46
C LEU A 53 23.89 10.99 -35.28
N SER A 54 24.69 10.75 -36.31
CA SER A 54 25.85 9.87 -36.20
C SER A 54 27.10 10.57 -36.78
N ALA A 55 28.25 10.34 -36.13
CA ALA A 55 29.54 10.77 -36.61
C ALA A 55 30.56 9.66 -36.34
N GLY A 56 31.47 9.47 -37.27
CA GLY A 56 32.43 8.39 -37.15
C GLY A 56 33.78 8.74 -37.83
N LEU A 57 34.75 7.90 -37.56
CA LEU A 57 36.04 7.88 -38.25
C LEU A 57 36.14 6.56 -39.00
N GLN A 58 36.37 6.61 -40.31
CA GLN A 58 36.48 5.43 -41.15
C GLN A 58 37.81 5.48 -41.92
N SER A 59 38.62 4.44 -41.77
CA SER A 59 39.82 4.24 -42.59
C SER A 59 39.53 3.17 -43.63
N VAL A 60 39.62 3.52 -44.88
CA VAL A 60 39.38 2.62 -46.02
C VAL A 60 40.73 2.35 -46.69
N ARG A 61 41.06 1.08 -46.93
CA ARG A 61 42.24 0.62 -47.71
C ARG A 61 41.71 -0.23 -48.84
N ASN A 62 41.94 0.23 -50.06
CA ASN A 62 41.61 -0.49 -51.29
C ASN A 62 42.89 -0.95 -51.97
N LEU A 63 42.96 -2.23 -52.31
CA LEU A 63 43.99 -2.76 -53.15
C LEU A 63 43.48 -2.68 -54.59
N LEU A 64 44.18 -1.93 -55.41
CA LEU A 64 43.89 -1.81 -56.86
C LEU A 64 44.42 -3.02 -57.62
N PRO A 65 43.95 -3.29 -58.88
CA PRO A 65 44.40 -4.39 -59.70
C PRO A 65 45.89 -4.32 -60.08
N ASP A 66 46.50 -3.13 -60.00
CA ASP A 66 47.92 -2.87 -60.22
C ASP A 66 48.80 -3.10 -59.00
N ASN A 67 48.22 -3.71 -57.93
CA ASN A 67 48.88 -4.00 -56.65
C ASN A 67 49.22 -2.75 -55.82
N THR A 68 48.67 -1.58 -56.15
CA THR A 68 48.84 -0.36 -55.35
C THR A 68 47.75 -0.27 -54.25
N ILE A 69 48.17 0.19 -53.04
CA ILE A 69 47.26 0.38 -51.91
C ILE A 69 46.81 1.86 -51.83
N GLN A 70 45.58 2.09 -52.08
CA GLN A 70 44.98 3.39 -51.87
C GLN A 70 44.32 3.46 -50.49
N SER A 71 44.77 4.35 -49.62
CA SER A 71 44.22 4.54 -48.28
C SER A 71 43.55 5.92 -48.15
N ALA A 72 42.36 5.97 -47.57
CA ALA A 72 41.63 7.19 -47.30
C ALA A 72 41.09 7.16 -45.88
N ASN A 73 41.26 8.26 -45.15
CA ASN A 73 40.60 8.50 -43.84
C ASN A 73 39.40 9.42 -44.04
N LEU A 74 38.24 8.87 -43.78
CA LEU A 74 36.97 9.56 -43.95
C LEU A 74 36.41 9.89 -42.57
N LYS A 75 35.69 11.01 -42.48
CA LYS A 75 34.93 11.43 -41.28
C LYS A 75 33.44 11.55 -41.65
N PRO A 76 32.78 10.38 -41.83
CA PRO A 76 31.36 10.42 -42.17
C PRO A 76 30.52 10.99 -41.03
N TRP A 77 29.58 11.80 -41.36
CA TRP A 77 28.53 12.24 -40.44
C TRP A 77 27.17 12.17 -41.13
N THR A 78 26.12 11.86 -40.36
CA THR A 78 24.76 11.73 -40.88
C THR A 78 23.79 12.38 -39.90
N VAL A 79 22.93 13.20 -40.42
CA VAL A 79 21.76 13.72 -39.71
C VAL A 79 20.51 13.25 -40.45
N GLY A 80 19.58 12.70 -39.72
CA GLY A 80 18.34 12.21 -40.32
C GLY A 80 17.16 12.32 -39.37
N VAL A 81 15.96 12.52 -39.94
CA VAL A 81 14.68 12.42 -39.26
C VAL A 81 13.87 11.34 -39.99
N THR A 82 13.44 10.34 -39.23
CA THR A 82 12.61 9.24 -39.75
C THR A 82 11.23 9.35 -39.14
N VAL A 83 10.19 9.37 -39.96
CA VAL A 83 8.79 9.32 -39.53
C VAL A 83 8.22 7.98 -39.96
N THR A 84 7.76 7.19 -38.99
CA THR A 84 7.16 5.88 -39.27
C THR A 84 5.71 5.88 -38.82
N GLN A 85 4.78 5.55 -39.72
CA GLN A 85 3.36 5.40 -39.43
C GLN A 85 2.93 3.98 -39.77
N THR A 86 2.47 3.24 -38.77
CA THR A 86 1.89 1.91 -38.99
C THR A 86 0.47 2.06 -39.51
N LEU A 87 0.21 1.62 -40.73
CA LEU A 87 -1.12 1.66 -41.35
C LEU A 87 -1.97 0.44 -40.98
N PHE A 88 -1.32 -0.73 -40.90
CA PHE A 88 -1.95 -1.97 -40.49
C PHE A 88 -0.96 -2.90 -39.82
N ASN A 89 -1.37 -3.51 -38.71
CA ASN A 89 -0.54 -4.43 -37.91
C ASN A 89 -1.31 -5.67 -37.44
N GLY A 90 -2.30 -6.12 -38.23
CA GLY A 90 -3.09 -7.28 -37.86
C GLY A 90 -3.90 -7.13 -36.56
N PHE A 91 -4.45 -5.94 -36.29
CA PHE A 91 -5.21 -5.59 -35.07
C PHE A 91 -4.42 -5.64 -33.77
N LYS A 92 -3.09 -5.75 -33.83
CA LYS A 92 -2.25 -5.79 -32.62
C LYS A 92 -2.49 -4.57 -31.73
N THR A 93 -2.49 -3.36 -32.28
CA THR A 93 -2.72 -2.12 -31.51
C THR A 93 -4.13 -2.09 -30.91
N ALA A 94 -5.16 -2.47 -31.67
CA ALA A 94 -6.55 -2.52 -31.19
C ALA A 94 -6.69 -3.49 -29.99
N ASN A 95 -6.11 -4.68 -30.11
CA ASN A 95 -6.13 -5.65 -29.03
C ASN A 95 -5.30 -5.22 -27.81
N SER A 96 -4.18 -4.52 -28.03
CA SER A 96 -3.39 -3.95 -26.93
C SER A 96 -4.14 -2.85 -26.15
N VAL A 97 -4.87 -1.98 -26.85
CA VAL A 97 -5.74 -0.96 -26.23
C VAL A 97 -6.82 -1.63 -25.40
N ARG A 98 -7.53 -2.61 -25.98
CA ARG A 98 -8.57 -3.35 -25.26
C ARG A 98 -8.03 -4.08 -24.02
N ALA A 99 -6.84 -4.67 -24.12
CA ALA A 99 -6.18 -5.32 -22.99
C ALA A 99 -5.83 -4.29 -21.88
N ALA A 100 -5.32 -3.10 -22.25
CA ALA A 100 -5.04 -2.04 -21.31
C ALA A 100 -6.31 -1.52 -20.60
N GLU A 101 -7.41 -1.34 -21.35
CA GLU A 101 -8.71 -0.95 -20.77
C GLU A 101 -9.24 -1.96 -19.76
N LEU A 102 -9.15 -3.25 -20.07
CA LEU A 102 -9.54 -4.32 -19.16
C LEU A 102 -8.64 -4.39 -17.92
N GLN A 103 -7.35 -4.10 -18.09
CA GLN A 103 -6.41 -4.03 -16.97
C GLN A 103 -6.73 -2.85 -16.03
N VAL A 104 -7.13 -1.71 -16.57
CA VAL A 104 -7.63 -0.56 -15.79
C VAL A 104 -8.89 -0.95 -15.00
N GLN A 105 -9.83 -1.65 -15.61
CA GLN A 105 -11.04 -2.11 -14.92
C GLN A 105 -10.69 -3.08 -13.77
N ALA A 106 -9.83 -4.06 -14.03
CA ALA A 106 -9.35 -5.00 -13.01
C ALA A 106 -8.65 -4.28 -11.84
N GLY A 107 -7.83 -3.26 -12.15
CA GLY A 107 -7.17 -2.44 -11.14
C GLY A 107 -8.15 -1.65 -10.28
N ARG A 108 -9.25 -1.13 -10.86
CA ARG A 108 -10.30 -0.43 -10.11
C ARG A 108 -11.01 -1.36 -9.12
N GLU A 109 -11.29 -2.60 -9.51
CA GLU A 109 -11.87 -3.58 -8.59
C GLU A 109 -10.87 -4.03 -7.51
N ALA A 110 -9.59 -4.13 -7.84
CA ALA A 110 -8.53 -4.38 -6.84
C ALA A 110 -8.45 -3.23 -5.82
N LEU A 111 -8.50 -1.96 -6.26
CA LEU A 111 -8.54 -0.80 -5.38
C LEU A 111 -9.79 -0.82 -4.47
N ARG A 112 -10.94 -1.23 -5.00
CA ARG A 112 -12.17 -1.38 -4.22
C ARG A 112 -12.03 -2.43 -3.13
N ASN A 113 -11.40 -3.56 -3.45
CA ASN A 113 -11.13 -4.64 -2.49
C ASN A 113 -10.20 -4.14 -1.35
N VAL A 114 -9.14 -3.42 -1.67
CA VAL A 114 -8.25 -2.81 -0.66
C VAL A 114 -9.02 -1.81 0.21
N GLY A 115 -9.90 -1.00 -0.39
CA GLY A 115 -10.76 -0.08 0.36
C GLY A 115 -11.69 -0.79 1.36
N GLN A 116 -12.28 -1.91 0.96
CA GLN A 116 -13.10 -2.75 1.86
C GLN A 116 -12.27 -3.35 3.00
N GLY A 117 -11.04 -3.82 2.70
CA GLY A 117 -10.12 -4.33 3.71
C GLY A 117 -9.78 -3.27 4.76
N VAL A 118 -9.41 -2.06 4.35
CA VAL A 118 -9.10 -0.94 5.26
C VAL A 118 -10.29 -0.59 6.16
N LEU A 119 -11.51 -0.61 5.63
CA LEU A 119 -12.72 -0.36 6.43
C LEU A 119 -12.97 -1.49 7.43
N LEU A 120 -12.80 -2.75 7.02
CA LEU A 120 -12.94 -3.91 7.90
C LEU A 120 -11.92 -3.87 9.05
N ASP A 121 -10.67 -3.54 8.76
CA ASP A 121 -9.61 -3.39 9.77
C ASP A 121 -9.97 -2.27 10.76
N ALA A 122 -10.45 -1.13 10.28
CA ALA A 122 -10.87 -0.02 11.14
C ALA A 122 -12.02 -0.43 12.08
N VAL A 123 -13.04 -1.12 11.57
CA VAL A 123 -14.15 -1.63 12.39
C VAL A 123 -13.66 -2.67 13.40
N THR A 124 -12.76 -3.56 12.99
CA THR A 124 -12.20 -4.60 13.88
C THR A 124 -11.41 -3.98 15.03
N VAL A 125 -10.56 -3.01 14.75
CA VAL A 125 -9.80 -2.29 15.79
C VAL A 125 -10.73 -1.56 16.73
N TYR A 126 -11.77 -0.92 16.21
CA TYR A 126 -12.76 -0.21 17.01
C TYR A 126 -13.51 -1.15 17.97
N THR A 127 -14.03 -2.27 17.47
CA THR A 127 -14.73 -3.26 18.32
C THR A 127 -13.81 -3.86 19.38
N ASN A 128 -12.54 -4.08 19.06
CA ASN A 128 -11.55 -4.54 20.04
C ASN A 128 -11.30 -3.50 21.14
N VAL A 129 -11.28 -2.21 20.82
CA VAL A 129 -11.15 -1.15 21.83
C VAL A 129 -12.36 -1.14 22.77
N LEU A 130 -13.57 -1.23 22.25
CA LEU A 130 -14.80 -1.31 23.07
C LEU A 130 -14.80 -2.54 23.99
N ALA A 131 -14.45 -3.70 23.45
CA ALA A 131 -14.35 -4.93 24.24
C ALA A 131 -13.33 -4.80 25.37
N ASN A 132 -12.15 -4.24 25.08
CA ASN A 132 -11.10 -4.02 26.08
C ASN A 132 -11.50 -2.98 27.13
N GLN A 133 -12.24 -1.93 26.77
CA GLN A 133 -12.77 -0.96 27.72
C GLN A 133 -13.73 -1.64 28.70
N SER A 134 -14.69 -2.44 28.21
CA SER A 134 -15.60 -3.20 29.05
C SER A 134 -14.87 -4.18 29.98
N LEU A 135 -13.80 -4.82 29.46
CA LEU A 135 -12.96 -5.71 30.28
C LEU A 135 -12.24 -4.94 31.41
N VAL A 136 -11.71 -3.75 31.10
CA VAL A 136 -11.06 -2.91 32.11
C VAL A 136 -12.05 -2.48 33.21
N GLU A 137 -13.26 -2.11 32.84
CA GLU A 137 -14.31 -1.79 33.82
C GLU A 137 -14.66 -2.99 34.73
N ALA A 138 -14.82 -4.18 34.13
CA ALA A 138 -15.06 -5.41 34.89
C ALA A 138 -13.91 -5.73 35.84
N GLN A 139 -12.66 -5.58 35.40
CA GLN A 139 -11.48 -5.80 36.23
C GLN A 139 -11.37 -4.77 37.38
N ARG A 140 -11.68 -3.50 37.14
CA ARG A 140 -11.73 -2.48 38.18
C ARG A 140 -12.77 -2.80 39.25
N ALA A 141 -13.97 -3.25 38.83
CA ALA A 141 -15.03 -3.68 39.76
C ALA A 141 -14.56 -4.91 40.57
N ASN A 142 -13.88 -5.87 39.95
CA ASN A 142 -13.34 -7.04 40.64
C ASN A 142 -12.27 -6.65 41.67
N VAL A 143 -11.35 -5.75 41.35
CA VAL A 143 -10.35 -5.25 42.29
C VAL A 143 -11.03 -4.56 43.49
N ALA A 144 -12.01 -3.72 43.25
CA ALA A 144 -12.78 -3.03 44.34
C ALA A 144 -13.45 -4.07 45.25
N PHE A 145 -14.09 -5.10 44.70
CA PHE A 145 -14.69 -6.19 45.45
C PHE A 145 -13.67 -6.97 46.31
N LEU A 146 -12.49 -7.29 45.72
CA LEU A 146 -11.43 -7.98 46.46
C LEU A 146 -10.84 -7.13 47.58
N GLN A 147 -10.71 -5.81 47.40
CA GLN A 147 -10.27 -4.87 48.41
C GLN A 147 -11.25 -4.82 49.59
N GLU A 148 -12.55 -4.75 49.29
CA GLU A 148 -13.60 -4.78 50.31
C GLU A 148 -13.59 -6.11 51.08
N THR A 149 -13.48 -7.23 50.32
CA THR A 149 -13.40 -8.58 50.93
C THR A 149 -12.21 -8.71 51.84
N LEU A 150 -11.02 -8.22 51.42
CA LEU A 150 -9.81 -8.20 52.29
C LEU A 150 -10.04 -7.37 53.55
N GLY A 151 -10.65 -6.17 53.43
CA GLY A 151 -10.99 -5.30 54.56
C GLY A 151 -11.96 -5.97 55.57
N ILE A 152 -12.95 -6.68 55.10
CA ILE A 152 -13.89 -7.45 55.94
C ILE A 152 -13.13 -8.62 56.60
N THR A 153 -12.32 -9.37 55.86
CA THR A 153 -11.55 -10.51 56.41
C THR A 153 -10.59 -10.08 57.50
N GLN A 154 -9.90 -8.95 57.31
CA GLN A 154 -9.02 -8.38 58.32
C GLN A 154 -9.76 -7.99 59.63
N LYS A 155 -10.95 -7.36 59.50
CA LYS A 155 -11.82 -7.03 60.67
C LYS A 155 -12.24 -8.30 61.40
N ARG A 156 -12.61 -9.35 60.71
CA ARG A 156 -12.99 -10.66 61.27
C ARG A 156 -11.80 -11.37 61.91
N LEU A 157 -10.59 -11.25 61.35
CA LEU A 157 -9.39 -11.78 61.95
C LEU A 157 -9.10 -11.10 63.30
N ASN A 158 -9.25 -9.76 63.39
CA ASN A 158 -9.08 -8.99 64.61
C ASN A 158 -10.12 -9.36 65.67
N ALA A 159 -11.34 -9.78 65.23
CA ALA A 159 -12.39 -10.27 66.14
C ALA A 159 -12.23 -11.73 66.53
N GLY A 160 -11.28 -12.47 65.97
CA GLY A 160 -11.04 -13.89 66.25
C GLY A 160 -11.95 -14.86 65.48
N ASP A 161 -12.73 -14.38 64.51
CA ASP A 161 -13.72 -15.18 63.75
C ASP A 161 -13.14 -15.98 62.56
N VAL A 162 -11.92 -15.62 62.12
CA VAL A 162 -11.23 -16.28 60.98
C VAL A 162 -9.78 -16.52 61.29
N THR A 163 -9.15 -17.41 60.52
CA THR A 163 -7.73 -17.75 60.72
C THR A 163 -6.79 -16.79 59.99
N PRO A 164 -5.51 -16.65 60.42
CA PRO A 164 -4.49 -15.89 59.70
C PRO A 164 -4.30 -16.36 58.25
N THR A 165 -4.54 -17.66 57.98
CA THR A 165 -4.48 -18.26 56.66
C THR A 165 -5.56 -17.69 55.72
N ASP A 166 -6.75 -17.44 56.23
CA ASP A 166 -7.87 -16.87 55.45
C ASP A 166 -7.52 -15.43 55.03
N ALA A 167 -6.95 -14.65 55.92
CA ALA A 167 -6.48 -13.28 55.60
C ALA A 167 -5.35 -13.29 54.54
N ALA A 168 -4.38 -14.17 54.66
CA ALA A 168 -3.32 -14.35 53.67
C ALA A 168 -3.85 -14.78 52.29
N GLN A 169 -4.87 -15.65 52.26
CA GLN A 169 -5.54 -16.02 50.99
C GLN A 169 -6.27 -14.84 50.35
N ALA A 170 -6.94 -14.00 51.12
CA ALA A 170 -7.63 -12.82 50.60
C ALA A 170 -6.61 -11.81 50.02
N GLU A 171 -5.48 -11.61 50.70
CA GLU A 171 -4.39 -10.76 50.21
C GLU A 171 -3.75 -11.32 48.91
N ALA A 172 -3.51 -12.63 48.84
CA ALA A 172 -2.96 -13.27 47.67
C ALA A 172 -3.93 -13.18 46.44
N ARG A 173 -5.25 -13.14 46.66
CA ARG A 173 -6.22 -12.92 45.60
C ARG A 173 -6.21 -11.50 45.07
N LEU A 174 -5.97 -10.51 45.94
CA LEU A 174 -5.86 -9.10 45.53
C LEU A 174 -4.58 -8.81 44.77
N SER A 175 -3.48 -9.48 45.10
CA SER A 175 -2.16 -9.28 44.48
C SER A 175 -1.99 -9.95 43.11
N ARG A 176 -2.94 -10.72 42.68
CA ARG A 176 -2.93 -11.48 41.43
C ARG A 176 -3.62 -10.74 40.28
#